data_fe0a6b1de3dc22d19b5316bcbcac8506
#
_entry.id   fe0a6b1de3dc22d19b5316bcbcac8506
#
_cell.length_a   1.000
_cell.length_b   1.000
_cell.length_c   1.000
_cell.angle_alpha   90.00
_cell.angle_beta   90.00
_cell.angle_gamma   90.00
#
_symmetry.space_group_name_H-M   'P 1'
#
loop_
_entity.id
_entity.type
_entity.pdbx_description
1 polymer ?
#
loop_
_entity_poly.entity_id
_entity_poly.type
_entity_poly.pdbx_seq_one_letter_code
_entity_poly.pdbx_strand_id
1 'polypeptide(L)'
;MAIKMRVLYATGKKKMINIANFIKRKYELTQNSVDCVPPAYSCDKERIVVLAIAGKGDVEDALRRFCIELTKERTANVALLVDGTETYANNVKEILKSAGTNVIEDVLYVKCGLPFFASLKPEDEAAVVEWLDTKVINNLK
;
A
#
# COMPACT_ATOMS: atom_id res chain seq x y z
N MET A 1 9.68 -14.57 11.87
CA MET A 1 8.77 -13.72 12.65
C MET A 1 7.92 -12.88 11.73
N ALA A 2 6.61 -12.92 11.93
CA ALA A 2 5.72 -12.17 11.06
C ALA A 2 5.66 -10.70 11.44
N ILE A 3 5.71 -9.83 10.43
CA ILE A 3 5.52 -8.40 10.63
C ILE A 3 4.02 -8.12 10.67
N LYS A 4 3.59 -7.28 11.59
CA LYS A 4 2.20 -6.84 11.63
C LYS A 4 1.97 -5.85 10.49
N MET A 5 1.56 -6.38 9.35
CA MET A 5 1.39 -5.66 8.10
C MET A 5 -0.03 -5.80 7.56
N ARG A 6 -0.56 -4.72 7.03
CA ARG A 6 -1.79 -4.76 6.26
C ARG A 6 -1.52 -4.24 4.85
N VAL A 7 -2.21 -4.80 3.88
CA VAL A 7 -2.13 -4.35 2.49
C VAL A 7 -3.54 -3.96 2.06
N LEU A 8 -3.76 -2.68 1.86
CA LEU A 8 -5.08 -2.13 1.57
C LEU A 8 -5.09 -1.50 0.18
N TYR A 9 -6.08 -1.87 -0.63
CA TYR A 9 -6.18 -1.34 -1.99
C TYR A 9 -7.37 -0.39 -2.11
N ALA A 10 -7.13 0.76 -2.75
CA ALA A 10 -8.15 1.78 -3.02
C ALA A 10 -8.39 1.89 -4.53
N THR A 11 -8.44 0.74 -5.20
CA THR A 11 -8.62 0.67 -6.65
C THR A 11 -9.29 -0.65 -7.01
N GLY A 12 -10.10 -0.66 -8.06
CA GLY A 12 -10.69 -1.89 -8.58
C GLY A 12 -9.81 -2.64 -9.57
N LYS A 13 -8.58 -2.17 -9.81
CA LYS A 13 -7.68 -2.80 -10.79
C LYS A 13 -7.21 -4.16 -10.28
N LYS A 14 -7.49 -5.20 -11.06
CA LYS A 14 -7.19 -6.58 -10.66
C LYS A 14 -5.72 -6.83 -10.39
N LYS A 15 -4.82 -6.22 -11.16
CA LYS A 15 -3.39 -6.41 -10.96
C LYS A 15 -2.96 -5.93 -9.57
N MET A 16 -3.50 -4.81 -9.10
CA MET A 16 -3.21 -4.30 -7.75
C MET A 16 -3.72 -5.25 -6.68
N ILE A 17 -4.93 -5.77 -6.86
CA ILE A 17 -5.51 -6.73 -5.92
C ILE A 17 -4.68 -8.02 -5.90
N ASN A 18 -4.22 -8.47 -7.08
CA ASN A 18 -3.35 -9.65 -7.18
C ASN A 18 -2.01 -9.43 -6.49
N ILE A 19 -1.45 -8.23 -6.60
CA ILE A 19 -0.22 -7.88 -5.88
C ILE A 19 -0.45 -7.94 -4.37
N ALA A 20 -1.56 -7.38 -3.89
CA ALA A 20 -1.89 -7.41 -2.47
C ALA A 20 -1.99 -8.84 -1.95
N ASN A 21 -2.65 -9.72 -2.69
CA ASN A 21 -2.77 -11.12 -2.32
C ASN A 21 -1.44 -11.87 -2.41
N PHE A 22 -0.59 -11.50 -3.37
CA PHE A 22 0.76 -12.04 -3.45
C PHE A 22 1.58 -11.69 -2.20
N ILE A 23 1.52 -10.44 -1.76
CA ILE A 23 2.21 -9.99 -0.54
C ILE A 23 1.71 -10.79 0.67
N LYS A 24 0.40 -10.98 0.76
CA LYS A 24 -0.18 -11.77 1.85
C LYS A 24 0.42 -13.18 1.91
N ARG A 25 0.51 -13.84 0.77
CA ARG A 25 1.06 -15.20 0.71
C ARG A 25 2.56 -15.21 1.00
N LYS A 26 3.29 -14.29 0.38
CA LYS A 26 4.76 -14.26 0.48
C LYS A 26 5.23 -13.98 1.91
N TYR A 27 4.55 -13.10 2.61
CA TYR A 27 4.93 -12.69 3.97
C TYR A 27 4.10 -13.37 5.05
N GLU A 28 3.28 -14.35 4.67
CA GLU A 28 2.47 -15.15 5.57
C GLU A 28 1.61 -14.30 6.52
N LEU A 29 0.93 -13.32 5.93
CA LEU A 29 0.08 -12.41 6.69
C LEU A 29 -1.23 -13.08 7.11
N THR A 30 -1.89 -12.48 8.11
CA THR A 30 -3.16 -13.02 8.61
C THR A 30 -4.27 -12.88 7.57
N GLN A 31 -5.38 -13.60 7.80
CA GLN A 31 -6.50 -13.66 6.86
C GLN A 31 -7.09 -12.28 6.55
N ASN A 32 -7.14 -11.39 7.54
CA ASN A 32 -7.74 -10.06 7.38
C ASN A 32 -6.73 -8.97 6.99
N SER A 33 -5.51 -9.35 6.59
CA SER A 33 -4.46 -8.39 6.25
C SER A 33 -4.73 -7.66 4.95
N VAL A 34 -5.41 -8.28 3.99
CA VAL A 34 -5.72 -7.66 2.69
C VAL A 34 -7.19 -7.28 2.64
N ASP A 35 -7.45 -6.03 2.33
CA ASP A 35 -8.83 -5.51 2.22
C ASP A 35 -8.82 -4.25 1.34
N CYS A 36 -10.02 -3.78 0.99
CA CYS A 36 -10.19 -2.52 0.27
C CYS A 36 -10.19 -1.35 1.27
N VAL A 37 -10.14 -0.14 0.74
CA VAL A 37 -10.28 1.11 1.52
C VAL A 37 -11.70 1.63 1.35
N PRO A 38 -12.45 1.90 2.44
CA PRO A 38 -12.09 1.65 3.84
C PRO A 38 -12.21 0.17 4.20
N PRO A 39 -11.31 -0.33 5.05
CA PRO A 39 -11.34 -1.76 5.41
C PRO A 39 -12.46 -2.06 6.40
N ALA A 40 -12.89 -3.33 6.42
CA ALA A 40 -13.91 -3.80 7.36
C ALA A 40 -13.44 -3.66 8.81
N TYR A 41 -12.16 -3.90 9.04
CA TYR A 41 -11.54 -3.74 10.37
C TYR A 41 -10.54 -2.61 10.33
N SER A 42 -10.67 -1.65 11.25
CA SER A 42 -9.76 -0.50 11.33
C SER A 42 -8.33 -0.96 11.62
N CYS A 43 -7.36 -0.18 11.11
CA CYS A 43 -5.97 -0.40 11.46
C CYS A 43 -5.77 -0.08 12.95
N ASP A 44 -5.01 -0.90 13.63
CA ASP A 44 -4.72 -0.71 15.05
C ASP A 44 -3.33 -1.23 15.35
N LYS A 45 -2.43 -0.32 15.69
CA LYS A 45 -1.04 -0.64 16.04
C LYS A 45 -0.34 -1.49 14.99
N GLU A 46 -0.60 -1.21 13.72
CA GLU A 46 0.09 -1.89 12.63
C GLU A 46 1.56 -1.44 12.58
N ARG A 47 2.44 -2.37 12.25
CA ARG A 47 3.85 -2.01 12.01
C ARG A 47 3.98 -1.25 10.70
N ILE A 48 3.26 -1.68 9.68
CA ILE A 48 3.28 -1.09 8.34
C ILE A 48 1.94 -1.33 7.64
N VAL A 49 1.43 -0.30 6.98
CA VAL A 49 0.31 -0.41 6.05
C VAL A 49 0.85 -0.13 4.65
N VAL A 50 0.65 -1.06 3.73
CA VAL A 50 0.97 -0.86 2.32
C VAL A 50 -0.32 -0.44 1.63
N LEU A 51 -0.33 0.74 1.03
CA LEU A 51 -1.48 1.25 0.28
C LEU A 51 -1.25 1.04 -1.22
N ALA A 52 -2.12 0.25 -1.84
CA ALA A 52 -2.11 0.02 -3.28
C ALA A 52 -3.16 0.94 -3.91
N ILE A 53 -2.69 1.97 -4.59
CA ILE A 53 -3.53 3.08 -5.05
C ILE A 53 -3.27 3.41 -6.51
N ALA A 54 -4.22 4.09 -7.15
CA ALA A 54 -4.11 4.49 -8.55
C ALA A 54 -4.68 5.89 -8.73
N GLY A 55 -3.95 6.75 -9.47
CA GLY A 55 -4.42 8.11 -9.72
C GLY A 55 -3.35 8.95 -10.41
N LYS A 56 -3.74 10.16 -10.83
CA LYS A 56 -2.86 11.05 -11.60
C LYS A 56 -2.57 12.39 -10.93
N GLY A 57 -3.41 12.82 -9.99
CA GLY A 57 -3.24 14.11 -9.33
C GLY A 57 -4.01 14.18 -8.03
N ASP A 58 -5.26 14.57 -8.10
CA ASP A 58 -6.07 14.72 -6.90
C ASP A 58 -6.34 13.37 -6.23
N VAL A 59 -6.36 13.39 -4.90
CA VAL A 59 -6.66 12.19 -4.11
C VAL A 59 -8.17 12.11 -3.93
N GLU A 60 -8.75 10.96 -4.26
CA GLU A 60 -10.20 10.73 -4.13
C GLU A 60 -10.63 10.81 -2.66
N ASP A 61 -11.88 11.24 -2.43
CA ASP A 61 -12.37 11.52 -1.08
C ASP A 61 -12.27 10.34 -0.12
N ALA A 62 -12.62 9.15 -0.57
CA ALA A 62 -12.58 7.96 0.29
C ALA A 62 -11.16 7.68 0.79
N LEU A 63 -10.18 7.77 -0.11
CA LEU A 63 -8.78 7.56 0.25
C LEU A 63 -8.29 8.69 1.15
N ARG A 64 -8.65 9.93 0.84
CA ARG A 64 -8.27 11.10 1.66
C ARG A 64 -8.75 10.93 3.09
N ARG A 65 -10.02 10.58 3.27
CA ARG A 65 -10.61 10.39 4.60
C ARG A 65 -9.91 9.28 5.38
N PHE A 66 -9.60 8.19 4.68
CA PHE A 66 -8.89 7.08 5.30
C PHE A 66 -7.49 7.50 5.73
N CYS A 67 -6.74 8.18 4.86
CA CYS A 67 -5.37 8.62 5.16
C CYS A 67 -5.33 9.61 6.32
N ILE A 68 -6.31 10.49 6.43
CA ILE A 68 -6.38 11.46 7.55
C ILE A 68 -6.46 10.72 8.90
N GLU A 69 -7.06 9.54 8.93
CA GLU A 69 -7.23 8.76 10.15
C GLU A 69 -6.03 7.86 10.46
N LEU A 70 -5.04 7.78 9.58
CA LEU A 70 -3.86 6.94 9.80
C LEU A 70 -2.84 7.68 10.67
N THR A 71 -3.18 7.80 11.94
CA THR A 71 -2.29 8.36 12.95
C THR A 71 -1.20 7.35 13.29
N LYS A 72 -0.22 7.79 14.07
CA LYS A 72 0.89 6.96 14.50
C LYS A 72 0.43 5.75 15.31
N GLU A 73 -0.67 5.89 16.05
CA GLU A 73 -1.26 4.79 16.83
C GLU A 73 -1.93 3.75 15.94
N ARG A 74 -2.46 4.17 14.78
CA ARG A 74 -3.09 3.25 13.84
C ARG A 74 -2.06 2.46 13.06
N THR A 75 -0.98 3.14 12.64
CA THR A 75 0.14 2.48 11.97
C THR A 75 1.41 3.28 12.20
N ALA A 76 2.50 2.58 12.49
CA ALA A 76 3.80 3.21 12.67
C ALA A 76 4.38 3.69 11.33
N ASN A 77 4.10 2.99 10.24
CA ASN A 77 4.63 3.31 8.92
C ASN A 77 3.59 3.08 7.83
N VAL A 78 3.71 3.81 6.72
CA VAL A 78 2.90 3.58 5.51
C VAL A 78 3.83 3.59 4.30
N ALA A 79 3.65 2.62 3.41
CA ALA A 79 4.37 2.56 2.14
C ALA A 79 3.36 2.58 0.99
N LEU A 80 3.74 3.18 -0.13
CA LEU A 80 2.85 3.36 -1.27
C LEU A 80 3.24 2.50 -2.45
N LEU A 81 2.25 1.80 -3.00
CA LEU A 81 2.33 1.04 -4.24
C LEU A 81 1.37 1.75 -5.20
N VAL A 82 1.90 2.36 -6.26
CA VAL A 82 1.14 3.33 -7.05
C VAL A 82 1.10 2.95 -8.52
N ASP A 83 -0.12 2.90 -9.09
CA ASP A 83 -0.31 2.95 -10.53
C ASP A 83 -0.74 4.37 -10.87
N GLY A 84 0.22 5.21 -11.22
CA GLY A 84 -0.07 6.61 -11.49
C GLY A 84 1.15 7.48 -11.51
N THR A 85 0.95 8.75 -11.16
CA THR A 85 1.99 9.78 -11.25
C THR A 85 2.67 10.04 -9.92
N GLU A 86 3.87 10.59 -9.99
CA GLU A 86 4.60 11.06 -8.82
C GLU A 86 3.81 12.15 -8.08
N THR A 87 3.11 13.02 -8.82
CA THR A 87 2.27 14.06 -8.22
C THR A 87 1.20 13.45 -7.31
N TYR A 88 0.53 12.40 -7.79
CA TYR A 88 -0.48 11.71 -7.00
C TYR A 88 0.14 11.11 -5.73
N ALA A 89 1.27 10.41 -5.89
CA ALA A 89 1.96 9.81 -4.75
C ALA A 89 2.36 10.86 -3.71
N ASN A 90 2.88 12.00 -4.16
CA ASN A 90 3.28 13.08 -3.26
C ASN A 90 2.08 13.69 -2.53
N ASN A 91 0.94 13.82 -3.21
CA ASN A 91 -0.28 14.32 -2.59
C ASN A 91 -0.75 13.39 -1.48
N VAL A 92 -0.70 12.08 -1.70
CA VAL A 92 -1.05 11.10 -0.67
C VAL A 92 -0.06 11.16 0.49
N LYS A 93 1.24 11.26 0.20
CA LYS A 93 2.27 11.36 1.24
C LYS A 93 2.03 12.56 2.16
N GLU A 94 1.66 13.71 1.59
CA GLU A 94 1.40 14.91 2.39
C GLU A 94 0.26 14.70 3.38
N ILE A 95 -0.82 14.06 2.96
CA ILE A 95 -1.94 13.76 3.83
C ILE A 95 -1.51 12.83 4.96
N LEU A 96 -0.75 11.78 4.62
CA LEU A 96 -0.28 10.80 5.61
C LEU A 96 0.68 11.44 6.62
N LYS A 97 1.60 12.26 6.16
CA LYS A 97 2.53 12.97 7.04
C LYS A 97 1.78 13.88 8.01
N SER A 98 0.75 14.57 7.52
CA SER A 98 -0.08 15.42 8.37
C SER A 98 -0.85 14.63 9.42
N ALA A 99 -1.20 13.39 9.12
CA ALA A 99 -1.89 12.51 10.07
C ALA A 99 -0.96 11.97 11.16
N GLY A 100 0.35 11.95 10.91
CA GLY A 100 1.35 11.61 11.93
C GLY A 100 2.11 10.31 11.74
N THR A 101 1.70 9.46 10.81
CA THR A 101 2.44 8.22 10.52
C THR A 101 3.76 8.51 9.80
N ASN A 102 4.72 7.60 9.90
CA ASN A 102 5.94 7.69 9.12
C ASN A 102 5.69 7.19 7.71
N VAL A 103 6.02 8.00 6.70
CA VAL A 103 5.82 7.64 5.29
C VAL A 103 7.14 7.18 4.69
N ILE A 104 7.15 5.97 4.13
CA ILE A 104 8.33 5.44 3.43
C ILE A 104 8.53 6.26 2.16
N GLU A 105 9.75 6.77 1.95
CA GLU A 105 10.05 7.63 0.81
C GLU A 105 10.00 6.89 -0.53
N ASP A 106 10.48 5.67 -0.58
CA ASP A 106 10.54 4.89 -1.82
C ASP A 106 9.17 4.35 -2.18
N VAL A 107 8.61 4.84 -3.29
CA VAL A 107 7.32 4.39 -3.83
C VAL A 107 7.58 3.36 -4.92
N LEU A 108 6.83 2.26 -4.91
CA LEU A 108 6.88 1.32 -6.01
C LEU A 108 5.78 1.68 -7.01
N TYR A 109 6.19 2.05 -8.21
CA TYR A 109 5.26 2.35 -9.30
C TYR A 109 5.04 1.10 -10.15
N VAL A 110 3.78 0.76 -10.40
CA VAL A 110 3.42 -0.37 -11.26
C VAL A 110 2.40 0.08 -12.29
N LYS A 111 2.44 -0.56 -13.47
CA LYS A 111 1.46 -0.32 -14.53
C LYS A 111 0.49 -1.49 -14.55
N CYS A 112 -0.78 -1.21 -14.30
CA CYS A 112 -1.79 -2.27 -14.25
C CYS A 112 -2.30 -2.68 -15.63
N GLY A 113 -2.37 -1.74 -16.56
CA GLY A 113 -2.85 -2.04 -17.91
C GLY A 113 -4.31 -2.48 -17.95
N LEU A 114 -4.64 -3.29 -18.97
CA LEU A 114 -6.00 -3.81 -19.16
C LEU A 114 -6.28 -4.99 -18.24
N PRO A 115 -7.56 -5.27 -17.90
CA PRO A 115 -7.91 -6.33 -16.96
C PRO A 115 -7.38 -7.72 -17.30
N PHE A 116 -7.26 -8.05 -18.59
CA PHE A 116 -6.75 -9.38 -18.99
C PHE A 116 -5.23 -9.49 -18.86
N PHE A 117 -4.52 -8.42 -18.50
CA PHE A 117 -3.10 -8.42 -18.17
C PHE A 117 -2.87 -8.38 -16.66
N ALA A 118 -3.85 -8.84 -15.88
CA ALA A 118 -3.78 -8.76 -14.42
C ALA A 118 -2.86 -9.81 -13.79
N SER A 119 -2.47 -10.83 -14.52
CA SER A 119 -1.57 -11.89 -14.02
C SER A 119 -0.20 -11.31 -13.65
N LEU A 120 0.34 -11.75 -12.51
CA LEU A 120 1.66 -11.33 -12.09
C LEU A 120 2.71 -12.21 -12.75
N LYS A 121 3.69 -11.55 -13.36
CA LYS A 121 4.86 -12.23 -13.93
C LYS A 121 5.93 -12.37 -12.86
N PRO A 122 6.90 -13.31 -13.04
CA PRO A 122 7.99 -13.43 -12.07
C PRO A 122 8.73 -12.12 -11.79
N GLU A 123 8.93 -11.27 -12.80
CA GLU A 123 9.57 -9.97 -12.61
C GLU A 123 8.71 -9.01 -11.81
N ASP A 124 7.38 -9.07 -11.88
CA ASP A 124 6.49 -8.27 -11.04
C ASP A 124 6.63 -8.67 -9.59
N GLU A 125 6.63 -9.96 -9.33
CA GLU A 125 6.78 -10.51 -7.99
C GLU A 125 8.14 -10.17 -7.39
N ALA A 126 9.20 -10.31 -8.18
CA ALA A 126 10.55 -9.99 -7.76
C ALA A 126 10.69 -8.50 -7.41
N ALA A 127 10.09 -7.61 -8.19
CA ALA A 127 10.13 -6.18 -7.93
C ALA A 127 9.43 -5.83 -6.62
N VAL A 128 8.28 -6.45 -6.34
CA VAL A 128 7.54 -6.22 -5.09
C VAL A 128 8.35 -6.70 -3.89
N VAL A 129 8.93 -7.89 -3.97
CA VAL A 129 9.72 -8.45 -2.87
C VAL A 129 10.98 -7.61 -2.62
N GLU A 130 11.70 -7.23 -3.67
CA GLU A 130 12.89 -6.39 -3.52
C GLU A 130 12.54 -5.06 -2.86
N TRP A 131 11.47 -4.41 -3.31
CA TRP A 131 11.03 -3.15 -2.72
C TRP A 131 10.68 -3.31 -1.25
N LEU A 132 9.86 -4.31 -0.91
CA LEU A 132 9.48 -4.52 0.48
C LEU A 132 10.67 -4.86 1.36
N ASP A 133 11.54 -5.76 0.91
CA ASP A 133 12.66 -6.22 1.73
C ASP A 133 13.74 -5.14 1.90
N THR A 134 14.07 -4.42 0.82
CA THR A 134 15.21 -3.49 0.85
C THR A 134 14.83 -2.04 1.13
N LYS A 135 13.66 -1.60 0.67
CA LYS A 135 13.27 -0.17 0.79
C LYS A 135 12.25 0.08 1.89
N VAL A 136 11.38 -0.86 2.15
CA VAL A 136 10.31 -0.68 3.14
C VAL A 136 10.73 -1.23 4.50
N ILE A 137 10.98 -2.52 4.59
CA ILE A 137 11.28 -3.18 5.87
C ILE A 137 12.55 -2.63 6.51
N ASN A 138 13.57 -2.33 5.72
CA ASN A 138 14.82 -1.76 6.24
C ASN A 138 14.67 -0.31 6.74
N ASN A 139 13.58 0.36 6.41
CA ASN A 139 13.36 1.76 6.77
C ASN A 139 12.19 1.96 7.73
N LEU A 140 11.72 0.90 8.36
CA LEU A 140 10.63 0.99 9.34
C LEU A 140 11.07 1.73 10.60
N LYS A 141 10.16 2.54 11.11
CA LYS A 141 10.37 3.28 12.36
C LYS A 141 9.56 2.77 13.53
#